data_98cc2e762a1b76b4705630bbba6a58ae
#
_entry.id   98cc2e762a1b76b4705630bbba6a58ae
#
_cell.length_a   1.000
_cell.length_b   1.000
_cell.length_c   1.000
_cell.angle_alpha   90.00
_cell.angle_beta   90.00
_cell.angle_gamma   90.00
#
_symmetry.space_group_name_H-M   'P 1'
#
loop_
_entity.id
_entity.type
_entity.pdbx_description
1 polymer ?
#
loop_
_entity_poly.entity_id
_entity_poly.type
_entity_poly.pdbx_seq_one_letter_code
_entity_poly.pdbx_strand_id
1 'polypeptide(L)'
;MTELFSNVLNISWQQVVMWIIGGVLIFLAIKKNMEPTLLLPIGFGAILVNLPLSGAVTQVFETGTEEGVIDVLFNAGIANELFPLLLFIGIGAMIDFGPLLSNPKLLIFGAAAQFGIFFTLGLATLLGFEIKDAASIAIIGAADGPTSIFVANFFNSKYTGAIMVAAYSYMALVPIVQPPVIKLLTTKKERLIRMEYKQASVSKATRILFPIVITVITGIVSPRSVSLIGFLMFGNLIRECGVLDSLSETAQKVLPNLITLLLGLTIATKMQAEYFLKVETLMIIALGLVAFVFDTAGGVIFAKIINLFLPRDRKINPMIGAAGISAFPMSARVIHKMGQQEDKQNFLLMHAVGVNVSGQIASVIAGGMILNLLG
;
A
#
# COMPACT_ATOMS: atom_id res chain seq x y z
N MET A 1 -14.08 43.52 -14.46
CA MET A 1 -13.04 42.70 -15.15
C MET A 1 -11.77 42.51 -14.32
N THR A 2 -11.37 43.47 -13.49
CA THR A 2 -10.20 43.32 -12.58
C THR A 2 -10.37 42.23 -11.53
N GLU A 3 -11.59 41.99 -11.01
CA GLU A 3 -11.86 40.92 -10.04
C GLU A 3 -11.76 39.52 -10.63
N LEU A 4 -12.12 39.30 -11.88
CA LEU A 4 -12.03 38.01 -12.58
C LEU A 4 -10.58 37.56 -12.77
N PHE A 5 -9.63 38.48 -12.86
CA PHE A 5 -8.22 38.19 -13.06
C PHE A 5 -7.38 38.33 -11.78
N SER A 6 -7.98 38.79 -10.66
CA SER A 6 -7.28 38.91 -9.37
C SER A 6 -6.68 37.58 -8.91
N ASN A 7 -7.34 36.46 -9.19
CA ASN A 7 -6.86 35.11 -8.85
C ASN A 7 -5.57 34.75 -9.58
N VAL A 8 -5.34 35.27 -10.80
CA VAL A 8 -4.11 35.02 -11.56
C VAL A 8 -2.89 35.67 -10.89
N LEU A 9 -3.09 36.83 -10.26
CA LEU A 9 -2.05 37.56 -9.54
C LEU A 9 -1.69 36.92 -8.20
N ASN A 10 -2.55 36.07 -7.68
CA ASN A 10 -2.37 35.36 -6.42
C ASN A 10 -1.74 33.96 -6.57
N ILE A 11 -1.29 33.58 -7.78
CA ILE A 11 -0.62 32.30 -8.01
C ILE A 11 0.76 32.32 -7.37
N SER A 12 0.98 31.42 -6.41
CA SER A 12 2.30 31.20 -5.81
C SER A 12 3.15 30.26 -6.64
N TRP A 13 4.48 30.40 -6.55
CA TRP A 13 5.39 29.46 -7.21
C TRP A 13 5.23 28.04 -6.67
N GLN A 14 4.84 27.90 -5.41
CA GLN A 14 4.57 26.62 -4.77
C GLN A 14 3.37 25.91 -5.43
N GLN A 15 2.31 26.64 -5.75
CA GLN A 15 1.17 26.08 -6.48
C GLN A 15 1.57 25.59 -7.87
N VAL A 16 2.41 26.35 -8.57
CA VAL A 16 2.94 25.93 -9.89
C VAL A 16 3.75 24.63 -9.78
N VAL A 17 4.58 24.51 -8.75
CA VAL A 17 5.30 23.24 -8.48
C VAL A 17 4.33 22.09 -8.27
N MET A 18 3.24 22.30 -7.52
CA MET A 18 2.24 21.26 -7.28
C MET A 18 1.47 20.88 -8.56
N TRP A 19 1.20 21.84 -9.46
CA TRP A 19 0.63 21.52 -10.78
C TRP A 19 1.58 20.68 -11.63
N ILE A 20 2.88 20.97 -11.58
CA ILE A 20 3.90 20.15 -12.27
C ILE A 20 3.91 18.74 -11.66
N ILE A 21 3.91 18.60 -10.34
CA ILE A 21 3.85 17.30 -9.65
C ILE A 21 2.58 16.55 -10.08
N GLY A 22 1.40 17.20 -10.03
CA GLY A 22 0.15 16.61 -10.47
C GLY A 22 0.20 16.16 -11.93
N GLY A 23 0.75 17.01 -12.81
CA GLY A 23 0.96 16.69 -14.23
C GLY A 23 1.88 15.49 -14.45
N VAL A 24 2.97 15.38 -13.69
CA VAL A 24 3.88 14.23 -13.72
C VAL A 24 3.15 12.95 -13.28
N LEU A 25 2.36 12.98 -12.21
CA LEU A 25 1.58 11.83 -11.77
C LEU A 25 0.58 11.37 -12.85
N ILE A 26 -0.13 12.31 -13.47
CA ILE A 26 -1.05 12.03 -14.60
C ILE A 26 -0.28 11.44 -15.79
N PHE A 27 0.88 12.01 -16.14
CA PHE A 27 1.73 11.48 -17.21
C PHE A 27 2.19 10.04 -16.93
N LEU A 28 2.63 9.74 -15.71
CA LEU A 28 3.02 8.39 -15.29
C LEU A 28 1.84 7.42 -15.39
N ALA A 29 0.65 7.83 -14.94
CA ALA A 29 -0.57 7.05 -15.06
C ALA A 29 -0.89 6.70 -16.52
N ILE A 30 -0.93 7.70 -17.41
CA ILE A 30 -1.39 7.53 -18.81
C ILE A 30 -0.31 6.92 -19.70
N LYS A 31 0.91 7.47 -19.68
CA LYS A 31 1.98 7.05 -20.62
C LYS A 31 2.77 5.85 -20.17
N LYS A 32 2.91 5.65 -18.85
CA LYS A 32 3.66 4.53 -18.28
C LYS A 32 2.76 3.41 -17.76
N ASN A 33 1.43 3.62 -17.80
CA ASN A 33 0.42 2.67 -17.29
C ASN A 33 0.73 2.22 -15.84
N MET A 34 1.14 3.21 -15.02
CA MET A 34 1.50 2.99 -13.61
C MET A 34 0.30 3.30 -12.74
N GLU A 35 -0.33 2.27 -12.24
CA GLU A 35 -1.52 2.35 -11.37
C GLU A 35 -2.46 3.51 -11.74
N PRO A 36 -3.05 3.51 -12.97
CA PRO A 36 -3.83 4.64 -13.47
C PRO A 36 -5.02 4.98 -12.58
N THR A 37 -5.64 3.97 -11.97
CA THR A 37 -6.78 4.13 -11.06
C THR A 37 -6.46 4.92 -9.80
N LEU A 38 -5.18 5.00 -9.42
CA LEU A 38 -4.70 5.69 -8.24
C LEU A 38 -4.00 7.01 -8.59
N LEU A 39 -2.99 6.96 -9.47
CA LEU A 39 -2.16 8.14 -9.78
C LEU A 39 -2.91 9.24 -10.52
N LEU A 40 -3.88 8.88 -11.37
CA LEU A 40 -4.64 9.87 -12.12
C LEU A 40 -5.55 10.71 -11.20
N PRO A 41 -6.38 10.13 -10.30
CA PRO A 41 -7.15 10.90 -9.34
C PRO A 41 -6.28 11.73 -8.38
N ILE A 42 -5.16 11.19 -7.89
CA ILE A 42 -4.23 11.93 -7.02
C ILE A 42 -3.65 13.12 -7.77
N GLY A 43 -3.15 12.92 -8.99
CA GLY A 43 -2.55 13.99 -9.80
C GLY A 43 -3.54 15.08 -10.18
N PHE A 44 -4.77 14.71 -10.57
CA PHE A 44 -5.82 15.67 -10.87
C PHE A 44 -6.29 16.41 -9.61
N GLY A 45 -6.48 15.71 -8.52
CA GLY A 45 -6.79 16.28 -7.22
C GLY A 45 -5.73 17.28 -6.75
N ALA A 46 -4.43 16.93 -6.90
CA ALA A 46 -3.33 17.83 -6.56
C ALA A 46 -3.35 19.15 -7.35
N ILE A 47 -3.73 19.11 -8.63
CA ILE A 47 -3.94 20.34 -9.42
C ILE A 47 -5.14 21.11 -8.89
N LEU A 48 -6.27 20.42 -8.65
CA LEU A 48 -7.53 21.03 -8.25
C LEU A 48 -7.43 21.77 -6.91
N VAL A 49 -6.80 21.16 -5.90
CA VAL A 49 -6.67 21.78 -4.56
C VAL A 49 -5.65 22.92 -4.50
N ASN A 50 -4.77 23.01 -5.49
CA ASN A 50 -3.76 24.07 -5.59
C ASN A 50 -4.13 25.19 -6.57
N LEU A 51 -5.37 25.24 -7.04
CA LEU A 51 -5.88 26.41 -7.75
C LEU A 51 -6.13 27.55 -6.73
N PRO A 52 -5.82 28.80 -7.08
CA PRO A 52 -6.08 29.94 -6.20
C PRO A 52 -7.58 30.03 -5.85
N LEU A 53 -7.89 30.20 -4.58
CA LEU A 53 -9.26 30.24 -4.07
C LEU A 53 -10.15 29.08 -4.52
N SER A 54 -9.55 27.88 -4.59
CA SER A 54 -10.25 26.67 -5.01
C SER A 54 -11.39 26.34 -4.05
N GLY A 55 -12.64 26.40 -4.53
CA GLY A 55 -13.81 25.89 -3.79
C GLY A 55 -13.81 24.37 -3.59
N ALA A 56 -12.77 23.66 -4.07
CA ALA A 56 -12.58 22.24 -3.81
C ALA A 56 -12.10 21.97 -2.38
N VAL A 57 -11.39 22.93 -1.76
CA VAL A 57 -10.91 22.89 -0.38
C VAL A 57 -11.57 23.99 0.44
N THR A 58 -11.65 23.80 1.74
CA THR A 58 -12.25 24.73 2.68
C THR A 58 -11.55 26.10 2.61
N GLN A 59 -12.32 27.16 2.43
CA GLN A 59 -11.86 28.52 2.38
C GLN A 59 -12.40 29.29 3.59
N VAL A 60 -11.56 30.14 4.17
CA VAL A 60 -11.94 31.03 5.28
C VAL A 60 -12.02 32.46 4.73
N PHE A 61 -13.21 32.98 4.69
CA PHE A 61 -13.49 34.37 4.28
C PHE A 61 -13.85 35.21 5.52
N GLU A 62 -13.83 36.53 5.39
CA GLU A 62 -14.29 37.43 6.46
C GLU A 62 -15.78 37.20 6.80
N THR A 63 -16.55 36.72 5.84
CA THR A 63 -18.00 36.44 5.95
C THR A 63 -18.31 35.07 6.56
N GLY A 64 -17.31 34.19 6.74
CA GLY A 64 -17.47 32.83 7.27
C GLY A 64 -16.58 31.80 6.59
N THR A 65 -16.76 30.54 6.97
CA THR A 65 -16.03 29.41 6.40
C THR A 65 -16.91 28.69 5.39
N GLU A 66 -16.41 28.51 4.18
CA GLU A 66 -17.04 27.68 3.14
C GLU A 66 -16.31 26.35 3.05
N GLU A 67 -17.01 25.24 3.34
CA GLU A 67 -16.44 23.91 3.28
C GLU A 67 -16.23 23.46 1.83
N GLY A 68 -15.01 23.03 1.51
CA GLY A 68 -14.68 22.47 0.21
C GLY A 68 -15.17 21.02 0.05
N VAL A 69 -15.66 20.69 -1.14
CA VAL A 69 -16.25 19.36 -1.43
C VAL A 69 -15.26 18.23 -1.16
N ILE A 70 -13.97 18.43 -1.46
CA ILE A 70 -12.95 17.41 -1.24
C ILE A 70 -12.66 17.21 0.26
N ASP A 71 -12.72 18.29 1.06
CA ASP A 71 -12.58 18.20 2.52
C ASP A 71 -13.78 17.50 3.15
N VAL A 72 -15.00 17.75 2.67
CA VAL A 72 -16.20 17.00 3.10
C VAL A 72 -16.02 15.50 2.82
N LEU A 73 -15.56 15.14 1.61
CA LEU A 73 -15.29 13.74 1.26
C LEU A 73 -14.16 13.14 2.10
N PHE A 74 -13.11 13.91 2.40
CA PHE A 74 -12.03 13.50 3.28
C PHE A 74 -12.54 13.16 4.68
N ASN A 75 -13.32 14.04 5.27
CA ASN A 75 -13.89 13.85 6.60
C ASN A 75 -14.88 12.67 6.64
N ALA A 76 -15.69 12.52 5.59
CA ALA A 76 -16.67 11.45 5.50
C ALA A 76 -16.09 10.07 5.20
N GLY A 77 -14.87 9.99 4.66
CA GLY A 77 -14.33 8.73 4.16
C GLY A 77 -12.95 8.34 4.67
N ILE A 78 -12.03 9.30 4.82
CA ILE A 78 -10.66 9.01 5.25
C ILE A 78 -10.50 9.23 6.75
N ALA A 79 -10.95 10.38 7.26
CA ALA A 79 -10.78 10.72 8.67
C ALA A 79 -11.48 9.75 9.62
N ASN A 80 -12.60 9.15 9.17
CA ASN A 80 -13.33 8.11 9.91
C ASN A 80 -12.97 6.67 9.47
N GLU A 81 -11.92 6.50 8.64
CA GLU A 81 -11.39 5.19 8.19
C GLU A 81 -12.33 4.38 7.29
N LEU A 82 -13.47 4.94 6.88
CA LEU A 82 -14.46 4.19 6.09
C LEU A 82 -13.91 3.72 4.74
N PHE A 83 -13.28 4.60 3.96
CA PHE A 83 -12.75 4.24 2.65
C PHE A 83 -11.64 3.19 2.73
N PRO A 84 -10.64 3.29 3.64
CA PRO A 84 -9.65 2.24 3.84
C PRO A 84 -10.27 0.87 4.14
N LEU A 85 -11.26 0.81 5.03
CA LEU A 85 -11.93 -0.46 5.39
C LEU A 85 -12.72 -1.04 4.21
N LEU A 86 -13.48 -0.21 3.48
CA LEU A 86 -14.19 -0.67 2.27
C LEU A 86 -13.22 -1.18 1.19
N LEU A 87 -12.05 -0.53 1.04
CA LEU A 87 -11.03 -1.02 0.12
C LEU A 87 -10.51 -2.40 0.54
N PHE A 88 -10.37 -2.67 1.85
CA PHE A 88 -9.98 -3.99 2.33
C PHE A 88 -10.98 -5.09 1.99
N ILE A 89 -12.30 -4.82 1.98
CA ILE A 89 -13.28 -5.79 1.44
C ILE A 89 -12.96 -6.13 -0.02
N GLY A 90 -12.71 -5.09 -0.82
CA GLY A 90 -12.36 -5.28 -2.24
C GLY A 90 -11.08 -6.09 -2.42
N ILE A 91 -10.03 -5.74 -1.71
CA ILE A 91 -8.74 -6.46 -1.72
C ILE A 91 -8.94 -7.91 -1.29
N GLY A 92 -9.66 -8.15 -0.19
CA GLY A 92 -9.96 -9.50 0.30
C GLY A 92 -10.72 -10.36 -0.70
N ALA A 93 -11.69 -9.76 -1.40
CA ALA A 93 -12.43 -10.44 -2.46
C ALA A 93 -11.56 -10.74 -3.70
N MET A 94 -10.54 -9.92 -3.97
CA MET A 94 -9.58 -10.17 -5.06
C MET A 94 -8.56 -11.26 -4.73
N ILE A 95 -8.22 -11.44 -3.46
CA ILE A 95 -7.16 -12.37 -3.03
C ILE A 95 -7.64 -13.83 -3.14
N ASP A 96 -6.83 -14.65 -3.82
CA ASP A 96 -6.91 -16.10 -3.72
C ASP A 96 -5.90 -16.60 -2.66
N PHE A 97 -6.40 -17.02 -1.51
CA PHE A 97 -5.56 -17.60 -0.45
C PHE A 97 -5.15 -19.05 -0.73
N GLY A 98 -5.64 -19.68 -1.80
CA GLY A 98 -5.30 -21.05 -2.18
C GLY A 98 -3.80 -21.34 -2.21
N PRO A 99 -2.95 -20.53 -2.86
CA PRO A 99 -1.48 -20.71 -2.86
C PRO A 99 -0.87 -20.68 -1.46
N LEU A 100 -1.35 -19.79 -0.59
CA LEU A 100 -0.90 -19.69 0.80
C LEU A 100 -1.36 -20.90 1.64
N LEU A 101 -2.63 -21.30 1.49
CA LEU A 101 -3.19 -22.46 2.18
C LEU A 101 -2.54 -23.77 1.75
N SER A 102 -2.12 -23.86 0.48
CA SER A 102 -1.36 -25.00 -0.06
C SER A 102 0.07 -25.06 0.48
N ASN A 103 0.65 -23.93 0.84
CA ASN A 103 2.01 -23.83 1.39
C ASN A 103 2.10 -22.77 2.50
N PRO A 104 1.65 -23.07 3.73
CA PRO A 104 1.65 -22.12 4.84
C PRO A 104 3.03 -21.58 5.23
N LYS A 105 4.12 -22.24 4.81
CA LYS A 105 5.49 -21.75 5.03
C LYS A 105 5.76 -20.41 4.37
N LEU A 106 4.94 -20.03 3.37
CA LEU A 106 5.03 -18.73 2.72
C LEU A 106 4.70 -17.58 3.67
N LEU A 107 3.98 -17.80 4.78
CA LEU A 107 3.70 -16.79 5.81
C LEU A 107 4.98 -16.19 6.39
N ILE A 108 6.04 -16.96 6.51
CA ILE A 108 7.31 -16.49 7.05
C ILE A 108 7.95 -15.41 6.17
N PHE A 109 7.73 -15.47 4.84
CA PHE A 109 8.24 -14.45 3.91
C PHE A 109 7.53 -13.12 4.09
N GLY A 110 6.21 -13.13 4.31
CA GLY A 110 5.47 -11.92 4.64
C GLY A 110 5.99 -11.27 5.91
N ALA A 111 6.22 -12.06 6.96
CA ALA A 111 6.79 -11.57 8.22
C ALA A 111 8.22 -10.99 8.02
N ALA A 112 9.07 -11.67 7.26
CA ALA A 112 10.44 -11.22 7.00
C ALA A 112 10.50 -9.93 6.18
N ALA A 113 9.54 -9.72 5.28
CA ALA A 113 9.46 -8.50 4.50
C ALA A 113 9.04 -7.27 5.31
N GLN A 114 8.47 -7.43 6.52
CA GLN A 114 8.18 -6.29 7.40
C GLN A 114 9.43 -5.73 8.11
N PHE A 115 10.60 -6.23 7.79
CA PHE A 115 11.88 -5.75 8.37
C PHE A 115 12.08 -4.24 8.19
N GLY A 116 11.73 -3.69 7.04
CA GLY A 116 11.89 -2.26 6.74
C GLY A 116 11.01 -1.37 7.61
N ILE A 117 9.83 -1.83 8.02
CA ILE A 117 8.96 -1.10 8.96
C ILE A 117 9.71 -0.88 10.28
N PHE A 118 10.21 -1.95 10.90
CA PHE A 118 10.90 -1.85 12.21
C PHE A 118 12.24 -1.14 12.10
N PHE A 119 12.97 -1.32 10.99
CA PHE A 119 14.19 -0.58 10.70
C PHE A 119 13.90 0.94 10.60
N THR A 120 12.86 1.32 9.87
CA THR A 120 12.51 2.73 9.67
C THR A 120 11.92 3.35 10.93
N LEU A 121 11.22 2.60 11.78
CA LEU A 121 10.80 3.04 13.09
C LEU A 121 12.03 3.53 13.91
N GLY A 122 13.08 2.69 13.97
CA GLY A 122 14.32 3.06 14.64
C GLY A 122 15.01 4.27 13.99
N LEU A 123 15.09 4.29 12.67
CA LEU A 123 15.72 5.40 11.94
C LEU A 123 14.97 6.72 12.12
N ALA A 124 13.65 6.74 12.01
CA ALA A 124 12.82 7.92 12.21
C ALA A 124 12.93 8.46 13.64
N THR A 125 12.95 7.56 14.64
CA THR A 125 13.18 7.93 16.04
C THR A 125 14.57 8.54 16.25
N LEU A 126 15.61 8.00 15.61
CA LEU A 126 16.97 8.57 15.64
C LEU A 126 17.06 9.95 14.98
N LEU A 127 16.22 10.22 13.97
CA LEU A 127 16.12 11.54 13.32
C LEU A 127 15.29 12.54 14.11
N GLY A 128 14.81 12.18 15.31
CA GLY A 128 14.12 13.07 16.23
C GLY A 128 12.61 13.15 16.06
N PHE A 129 11.99 12.26 15.28
CA PHE A 129 10.54 12.14 15.27
C PHE A 129 10.02 11.53 16.58
N GLU A 130 8.89 12.02 17.06
CA GLU A 130 8.19 11.41 18.19
C GLU A 130 7.86 9.95 17.85
N ILE A 131 7.92 9.04 18.83
CA ILE A 131 7.80 7.60 18.60
C ILE A 131 6.49 7.21 17.88
N LYS A 132 5.37 7.91 18.16
CA LYS A 132 4.08 7.68 17.48
C LYS A 132 4.10 8.16 16.04
N ASP A 133 4.72 9.29 15.78
CA ASP A 133 4.95 9.79 14.43
C ASP A 133 5.92 8.88 13.65
N ALA A 134 7.02 8.47 14.30
CA ALA A 134 8.00 7.54 13.72
C ALA A 134 7.35 6.19 13.34
N ALA A 135 6.47 5.68 14.19
CA ALA A 135 5.69 4.47 13.93
C ALA A 135 4.75 4.63 12.73
N SER A 136 4.05 5.77 12.68
CA SER A 136 3.15 6.11 11.56
C SER A 136 3.91 6.29 10.24
N ILE A 137 5.14 6.82 10.27
CA ILE A 137 6.01 6.92 9.09
C ILE A 137 6.52 5.54 8.67
N ALA A 138 6.93 4.72 9.62
CA ALA A 138 7.52 3.42 9.35
C ALA A 138 6.59 2.47 8.59
N ILE A 139 5.29 2.51 8.91
CA ILE A 139 4.30 1.63 8.28
C ILE A 139 4.15 1.86 6.77
N ILE A 140 4.63 3.00 6.24
CA ILE A 140 4.66 3.28 4.79
C ILE A 140 5.43 2.19 4.03
N GLY A 141 6.43 1.58 4.67
CA GLY A 141 7.27 0.53 4.07
C GLY A 141 6.48 -0.69 3.59
N ALA A 142 5.40 -1.03 4.28
CA ALA A 142 4.52 -2.12 3.85
C ALA A 142 3.91 -1.91 2.46
N ALA A 143 3.93 -0.67 1.94
CA ALA A 143 3.23 -0.26 0.73
C ALA A 143 1.74 -0.65 0.78
N ASP A 144 1.13 -0.38 1.95
CA ASP A 144 -0.26 -0.64 2.29
C ASP A 144 -0.92 0.67 2.73
N GLY A 145 -1.54 1.36 1.77
CA GLY A 145 -2.19 2.66 2.02
C GLY A 145 -3.21 2.62 3.14
N PRO A 146 -4.18 1.69 3.11
CA PRO A 146 -5.20 1.56 4.16
C PRO A 146 -4.62 1.39 5.56
N THR A 147 -3.66 0.47 5.75
CA THR A 147 -3.00 0.27 7.07
C THR A 147 -2.23 1.52 7.49
N SER A 148 -1.57 2.21 6.56
CA SER A 148 -0.85 3.45 6.86
C SER A 148 -1.77 4.56 7.36
N ILE A 149 -2.94 4.73 6.74
CA ILE A 149 -3.96 5.69 7.19
C ILE A 149 -4.45 5.31 8.59
N PHE A 150 -4.79 4.04 8.79
CA PHE A 150 -5.33 3.55 10.05
C PHE A 150 -4.36 3.81 11.22
N VAL A 151 -3.08 3.47 11.06
CA VAL A 151 -2.06 3.69 12.08
C VAL A 151 -1.83 5.18 12.34
N ALA A 152 -1.73 5.99 11.28
CA ALA A 152 -1.51 7.43 11.40
C ALA A 152 -2.69 8.15 12.07
N ASN A 153 -3.92 7.78 11.75
CA ASN A 153 -5.11 8.34 12.41
C ASN A 153 -5.21 7.91 13.88
N PHE A 154 -4.95 6.64 14.17
CA PHE A 154 -4.99 6.12 15.54
C PHE A 154 -4.03 6.90 16.47
N PHE A 155 -2.83 7.19 16.00
CA PHE A 155 -1.85 7.99 16.76
C PHE A 155 -2.10 9.49 16.68
N ASN A 156 -3.10 9.95 15.93
CA ASN A 156 -3.34 11.35 15.62
C ASN A 156 -2.07 12.05 15.13
N SER A 157 -1.32 11.38 14.25
CA SER A 157 -0.05 11.90 13.73
C SER A 157 -0.29 13.21 12.99
N LYS A 158 0.48 14.23 13.36
CA LYS A 158 0.46 15.54 12.65
C LYS A 158 0.91 15.42 11.20
N TYR A 159 1.53 14.30 10.83
CA TYR A 159 2.02 14.01 9.49
C TYR A 159 1.11 13.07 8.68
N THR A 160 -0.09 12.77 9.18
CA THR A 160 -1.03 11.85 8.51
C THR A 160 -1.17 12.13 7.01
N GLY A 161 -1.21 13.42 6.62
CA GLY A 161 -1.29 13.81 5.20
C GLY A 161 -0.08 13.37 4.39
N ALA A 162 1.12 13.64 4.86
CA ALA A 162 2.37 13.25 4.19
C ALA A 162 2.50 11.72 4.12
N ILE A 163 2.12 11.01 5.20
CA ILE A 163 2.14 9.56 5.30
C ILE A 163 1.18 8.94 4.26
N MET A 164 -0.04 9.46 4.14
CA MET A 164 -1.01 8.99 3.15
C MET A 164 -0.50 9.14 1.73
N VAL A 165 -0.02 10.33 1.38
CA VAL A 165 0.52 10.60 0.04
C VAL A 165 1.70 9.67 -0.25
N ALA A 166 2.62 9.52 0.68
CA ALA A 166 3.78 8.64 0.54
C ALA A 166 3.35 7.17 0.34
N ALA A 167 2.49 6.63 1.21
CA ALA A 167 2.06 5.24 1.17
C ALA A 167 1.39 4.88 -0.16
N TYR A 168 0.45 5.69 -0.63
CA TYR A 168 -0.22 5.44 -1.91
C TYR A 168 0.69 5.67 -3.12
N SER A 169 1.59 6.68 -3.05
CA SER A 169 2.55 6.91 -4.12
C SER A 169 3.53 5.73 -4.25
N TYR A 170 4.02 5.18 -3.13
CA TYR A 170 4.92 4.02 -3.19
C TYR A 170 4.23 2.75 -3.65
N MET A 171 2.97 2.54 -3.28
CA MET A 171 2.17 1.47 -3.85
C MET A 171 2.18 1.51 -5.38
N ALA A 172 2.00 2.70 -5.96
CA ALA A 172 2.04 2.90 -7.41
C ALA A 172 3.46 2.79 -8.01
N LEU A 173 4.51 3.08 -7.23
CA LEU A 173 5.91 3.05 -7.68
C LEU A 173 6.59 1.67 -7.53
N VAL A 174 5.89 0.66 -7.01
CA VAL A 174 6.38 -0.73 -6.90
C VAL A 174 7.09 -1.22 -8.17
N PRO A 175 6.52 -1.07 -9.39
CA PRO A 175 7.17 -1.54 -10.62
C PRO A 175 8.48 -0.84 -10.97
N ILE A 176 8.75 0.32 -10.38
CA ILE A 176 9.97 1.10 -10.61
C ILE A 176 11.02 0.81 -9.53
N VAL A 177 10.60 0.80 -8.26
CA VAL A 177 11.54 0.73 -7.13
C VAL A 177 12.00 -0.69 -6.85
N GLN A 178 11.12 -1.68 -6.94
CA GLN A 178 11.48 -3.07 -6.63
C GLN A 178 12.55 -3.68 -7.57
N PRO A 179 12.45 -3.56 -8.92
CA PRO A 179 13.38 -4.23 -9.79
C PRO A 179 14.86 -3.87 -9.58
N PRO A 180 15.26 -2.60 -9.40
CA PRO A 180 16.65 -2.27 -9.10
C PRO A 180 17.12 -2.83 -7.75
N VAL A 181 16.29 -2.79 -6.70
CA VAL A 181 16.62 -3.36 -5.38
C VAL A 181 16.84 -4.88 -5.50
N ILE A 182 15.94 -5.58 -6.16
CA ILE A 182 16.06 -7.03 -6.37
C ILE A 182 17.33 -7.36 -7.18
N LYS A 183 17.61 -6.62 -8.26
CA LYS A 183 18.81 -6.84 -9.08
C LYS A 183 20.10 -6.60 -8.30
N LEU A 184 20.12 -5.60 -7.44
CA LEU A 184 21.28 -5.30 -6.58
C LEU A 184 21.57 -6.44 -5.59
N LEU A 185 20.52 -7.06 -5.05
CA LEU A 185 20.63 -8.09 -4.02
C LEU A 185 20.72 -9.52 -4.57
N THR A 186 20.46 -9.73 -5.86
CA THR A 186 20.46 -11.08 -6.46
C THR A 186 21.40 -11.17 -7.65
N THR A 187 22.08 -12.32 -7.74
CA THR A 187 22.89 -12.66 -8.90
C THR A 187 22.00 -13.19 -10.04
N LYS A 188 22.51 -13.15 -11.27
CA LYS A 188 21.80 -13.72 -12.44
C LYS A 188 21.51 -15.21 -12.25
N LYS A 189 22.44 -15.96 -11.62
CA LYS A 189 22.24 -17.40 -11.33
C LYS A 189 21.06 -17.63 -10.40
N GLU A 190 20.91 -16.80 -9.37
CA GLU A 190 19.79 -16.88 -8.43
C GLU A 190 18.45 -16.53 -9.11
N ARG A 191 18.42 -15.51 -9.99
CA ARG A 191 17.21 -15.12 -10.73
C ARG A 191 16.75 -16.16 -11.76
N LEU A 192 17.66 -17.02 -12.23
CA LEU A 192 17.35 -18.13 -13.13
C LEU A 192 16.82 -19.38 -12.46
N ILE A 193 16.74 -19.42 -11.13
CA ILE A 193 16.17 -20.57 -10.41
C ILE A 193 14.68 -20.69 -10.78
N ARG A 194 14.33 -21.81 -11.42
CA ARG A 194 12.95 -22.17 -11.74
C ARG A 194 12.33 -22.88 -10.53
N MET A 195 11.07 -22.61 -10.27
CA MET A 195 10.33 -23.23 -9.18
C MET A 195 9.12 -23.97 -9.75
N GLU A 196 9.00 -25.26 -9.44
CA GLU A 196 7.82 -26.04 -9.78
C GLU A 196 6.65 -25.65 -8.87
N TYR A 197 5.52 -25.29 -9.45
CA TYR A 197 4.29 -25.07 -8.71
C TYR A 197 3.45 -26.34 -8.72
N LYS A 198 3.32 -26.97 -7.55
CA LYS A 198 2.41 -28.10 -7.33
C LYS A 198 1.17 -27.56 -6.62
N GLN A 199 0.08 -27.46 -7.36
CA GLN A 199 -1.19 -27.06 -6.80
C GLN A 199 -1.74 -28.19 -5.91
N ALA A 200 -1.68 -28.03 -4.60
CA ALA A 200 -2.42 -28.88 -3.68
C ALA A 200 -3.89 -28.47 -3.70
N SER A 201 -4.77 -29.44 -3.72
CA SER A 201 -6.22 -29.19 -3.63
C SER A 201 -6.57 -28.76 -2.21
N VAL A 202 -7.03 -27.51 -2.07
CA VAL A 202 -7.56 -26.99 -0.81
C VAL A 202 -9.07 -27.20 -0.81
N SER A 203 -9.62 -27.85 0.22
CA SER A 203 -11.05 -28.10 0.32
C SER A 203 -11.86 -26.80 0.40
N LYS A 204 -13.10 -26.80 -0.12
CA LYS A 204 -14.01 -25.65 -0.04
C LYS A 204 -14.25 -25.25 1.43
N ALA A 205 -14.38 -26.22 2.33
CA ALA A 205 -14.55 -25.97 3.75
C ALA A 205 -13.37 -25.20 4.34
N THR A 206 -12.13 -25.59 3.99
CA THR A 206 -10.92 -24.90 4.44
C THR A 206 -10.89 -23.44 3.95
N ARG A 207 -11.26 -23.20 2.69
CA ARG A 207 -11.32 -21.85 2.11
C ARG A 207 -12.34 -20.96 2.80
N ILE A 208 -13.50 -21.49 3.20
CA ILE A 208 -14.56 -20.75 3.91
C ILE A 208 -14.18 -20.52 5.38
N LEU A 209 -13.60 -21.53 6.05
CA LEU A 209 -13.24 -21.43 7.46
C LEU A 209 -12.02 -20.53 7.70
N PHE A 210 -11.09 -20.48 6.75
CA PHE A 210 -9.84 -19.72 6.88
C PHE A 210 -10.08 -18.23 7.25
N PRO A 211 -10.88 -17.46 6.50
CA PRO A 211 -11.11 -16.04 6.84
C PRO A 211 -11.78 -15.86 8.20
N ILE A 212 -12.67 -16.77 8.61
CA ILE A 212 -13.33 -16.74 9.92
C ILE A 212 -12.30 -16.98 11.02
N VAL A 213 -11.49 -18.03 10.90
CA VAL A 213 -10.48 -18.41 11.89
C VAL A 213 -9.41 -17.32 12.05
N ILE A 214 -8.91 -16.76 10.93
CA ILE A 214 -7.94 -15.67 10.98
C ILE A 214 -8.51 -14.43 11.66
N THR A 215 -9.77 -14.07 11.37
CA THR A 215 -10.42 -12.94 12.04
C THR A 215 -10.52 -13.16 13.55
N VAL A 216 -10.94 -14.34 13.99
CA VAL A 216 -11.05 -14.67 15.43
C VAL A 216 -9.68 -14.66 16.11
N ILE A 217 -8.67 -15.31 15.51
CA ILE A 217 -7.30 -15.33 16.05
C ILE A 217 -6.74 -13.91 16.17
N THR A 218 -6.88 -13.10 15.12
CA THR A 218 -6.40 -11.71 15.14
C THR A 218 -7.14 -10.88 16.16
N GLY A 219 -8.47 -11.06 16.31
CA GLY A 219 -9.25 -10.37 17.32
C GLY A 219 -8.82 -10.67 18.76
N ILE A 220 -8.34 -11.90 19.02
CA ILE A 220 -7.81 -12.29 20.33
C ILE A 220 -6.39 -11.75 20.54
N VAL A 221 -5.51 -11.87 19.52
CA VAL A 221 -4.09 -11.52 19.64
C VAL A 221 -3.85 -10.01 19.51
N SER A 222 -4.56 -9.36 18.61
CA SER A 222 -4.42 -7.93 18.32
C SER A 222 -5.80 -7.29 18.11
N PRO A 223 -6.55 -7.00 19.18
CA PRO A 223 -7.90 -6.45 19.08
C PRO A 223 -8.01 -5.18 18.24
N ARG A 224 -6.97 -4.33 18.29
CA ARG A 224 -6.92 -3.06 17.54
C ARG A 224 -6.83 -3.25 16.02
N SER A 225 -6.36 -4.40 15.55
CA SER A 225 -6.26 -4.70 14.10
C SER A 225 -7.48 -5.43 13.57
N VAL A 226 -8.44 -5.81 14.43
CA VAL A 226 -9.54 -6.69 14.02
C VAL A 226 -10.42 -6.07 12.94
N SER A 227 -10.59 -4.76 12.92
CA SER A 227 -11.33 -4.08 11.87
C SER A 227 -10.66 -4.26 10.51
N LEU A 228 -9.35 -4.02 10.41
CA LEU A 228 -8.61 -4.16 9.15
C LEU A 228 -8.64 -5.62 8.64
N ILE A 229 -8.23 -6.58 9.49
CA ILE A 229 -8.23 -8.00 9.12
C ILE A 229 -9.66 -8.51 8.89
N GLY A 230 -10.62 -8.10 9.70
CA GLY A 230 -12.01 -8.53 9.57
C GLY A 230 -12.62 -8.11 8.24
N PHE A 231 -12.42 -6.88 7.80
CA PHE A 231 -12.91 -6.40 6.50
C PHE A 231 -12.19 -7.09 5.34
N LEU A 232 -10.87 -7.32 5.43
CA LEU A 232 -10.12 -8.10 4.46
C LEU A 232 -10.65 -9.54 4.36
N MET A 233 -10.82 -10.20 5.49
CA MET A 233 -11.29 -11.59 5.56
C MET A 233 -12.78 -11.71 5.19
N PHE A 234 -13.59 -10.69 5.47
CA PHE A 234 -14.98 -10.64 5.02
C PHE A 234 -15.08 -10.58 3.50
N GLY A 235 -14.24 -9.77 2.85
CA GLY A 235 -14.14 -9.76 1.38
C GLY A 235 -13.79 -11.14 0.82
N ASN A 236 -12.83 -11.83 1.44
CA ASN A 236 -12.47 -13.18 1.04
C ASN A 236 -13.60 -14.19 1.28
N LEU A 237 -14.31 -14.09 2.40
CA LEU A 237 -15.46 -14.94 2.69
C LEU A 237 -16.58 -14.78 1.64
N ILE A 238 -16.87 -13.55 1.21
CA ILE A 238 -17.82 -13.28 0.11
C ILE A 238 -17.43 -14.05 -1.15
N ARG A 239 -16.14 -14.05 -1.48
CA ARG A 239 -15.62 -14.77 -2.65
C ARG A 239 -15.75 -16.29 -2.50
N GLU A 240 -15.34 -16.86 -1.37
CA GLU A 240 -15.17 -18.30 -1.20
C GLU A 240 -16.47 -19.03 -0.82
N CYS A 241 -17.51 -18.31 -0.36
CA CYS A 241 -18.78 -18.91 0.06
C CYS A 241 -19.52 -19.57 -1.11
N GLY A 242 -19.41 -19.02 -2.35
CA GLY A 242 -19.99 -19.57 -3.57
C GLY A 242 -21.53 -19.49 -3.63
N VAL A 243 -22.13 -18.55 -2.89
CA VAL A 243 -23.59 -18.26 -2.89
C VAL A 243 -23.86 -16.77 -3.13
N LEU A 244 -22.82 -15.95 -3.27
CA LEU A 244 -22.89 -14.49 -3.43
C LEU A 244 -22.10 -14.03 -4.67
N ASP A 245 -22.22 -14.73 -5.81
CA ASP A 245 -21.37 -14.49 -6.99
C ASP A 245 -21.46 -13.04 -7.49
N SER A 246 -22.66 -12.47 -7.58
CA SER A 246 -22.87 -11.08 -8.01
C SER A 246 -22.21 -10.07 -7.03
N LEU A 247 -22.36 -10.30 -5.72
CA LEU A 247 -21.73 -9.46 -4.69
C LEU A 247 -20.20 -9.61 -4.71
N SER A 248 -19.72 -10.84 -4.90
CA SER A 248 -18.31 -11.14 -5.04
C SER A 248 -17.69 -10.41 -6.23
N GLU A 249 -18.37 -10.42 -7.39
CA GLU A 249 -17.92 -9.71 -8.57
C GLU A 249 -17.90 -8.19 -8.36
N THR A 250 -18.92 -7.63 -7.72
CA THR A 250 -18.99 -6.22 -7.36
C THR A 250 -17.84 -5.85 -6.38
N ALA A 251 -17.62 -6.66 -5.35
CA ALA A 251 -16.55 -6.46 -4.39
C ALA A 251 -15.16 -6.54 -5.03
N GLN A 252 -14.95 -7.38 -6.04
CA GLN A 252 -13.66 -7.53 -6.71
C GLN A 252 -13.37 -6.44 -7.74
N LYS A 253 -14.37 -5.92 -8.44
CA LYS A 253 -14.18 -5.06 -9.60
C LYS A 253 -14.66 -3.62 -9.37
N VAL A 254 -15.89 -3.45 -8.86
CA VAL A 254 -16.52 -2.13 -8.77
C VAL A 254 -16.09 -1.40 -7.49
N LEU A 255 -16.19 -2.08 -6.35
CA LEU A 255 -15.89 -1.47 -5.06
C LEU A 255 -14.45 -0.92 -4.96
N PRO A 256 -13.38 -1.68 -5.29
CA PRO A 256 -12.02 -1.17 -5.22
C PRO A 256 -11.80 0.02 -6.14
N ASN A 257 -12.35 -0.02 -7.35
CA ASN A 257 -12.19 1.08 -8.31
C ASN A 257 -12.87 2.37 -7.81
N LEU A 258 -14.11 2.25 -7.30
CA LEU A 258 -14.84 3.39 -6.76
C LEU A 258 -14.12 3.99 -5.55
N ILE A 259 -13.73 3.15 -4.59
CA ILE A 259 -13.06 3.60 -3.38
C ILE A 259 -11.68 4.19 -3.71
N THR A 260 -10.91 3.58 -4.62
CA THR A 260 -9.60 4.10 -5.03
C THR A 260 -9.71 5.46 -5.71
N LEU A 261 -10.77 5.69 -6.53
CA LEU A 261 -11.05 6.99 -7.12
C LEU A 261 -11.32 8.03 -6.04
N LEU A 262 -12.19 7.72 -5.08
CA LEU A 262 -12.52 8.62 -3.97
C LEU A 262 -11.29 8.90 -3.10
N LEU A 263 -10.53 7.87 -2.74
CA LEU A 263 -9.28 8.00 -1.99
C LEU A 263 -8.29 8.90 -2.73
N GLY A 264 -8.07 8.68 -4.03
CA GLY A 264 -7.12 9.46 -4.81
C GLY A 264 -7.47 10.95 -4.86
N LEU A 265 -8.75 11.28 -5.04
CA LEU A 265 -9.20 12.66 -5.01
C LEU A 265 -9.10 13.30 -3.62
N THR A 266 -9.49 12.56 -2.58
CA THR A 266 -9.54 13.08 -1.20
C THR A 266 -8.15 13.23 -0.58
N ILE A 267 -7.20 12.34 -0.89
CA ILE A 267 -5.80 12.47 -0.45
C ILE A 267 -5.19 13.79 -0.90
N ALA A 268 -5.63 14.31 -2.04
CA ALA A 268 -5.15 15.57 -2.59
C ALA A 268 -5.37 16.78 -1.65
N THR A 269 -6.33 16.73 -0.70
CA THR A 269 -6.46 17.79 0.33
C THR A 269 -5.17 18.01 1.10
N LYS A 270 -4.38 16.95 1.25
CA LYS A 270 -3.08 16.96 1.96
C LYS A 270 -1.90 17.31 1.04
N MET A 271 -2.17 17.53 -0.26
CA MET A 271 -1.18 17.96 -1.25
C MET A 271 -1.28 19.48 -1.54
N GLN A 272 -1.92 20.25 -0.67
CA GLN A 272 -1.85 21.70 -0.75
C GLN A 272 -0.40 22.16 -0.57
N ALA A 273 0.03 23.10 -1.42
CA ALA A 273 1.43 23.54 -1.52
C ALA A 273 2.03 23.99 -0.17
N GLU A 274 1.23 24.65 0.66
CA GLU A 274 1.62 25.17 1.96
C GLU A 274 2.04 24.06 2.97
N TYR A 275 1.44 22.87 2.82
CA TYR A 275 1.69 21.74 3.71
C TYR A 275 2.64 20.71 3.08
N PHE A 276 2.55 20.53 1.76
CA PHE A 276 3.26 19.47 1.06
C PHE A 276 4.74 19.78 0.82
N LEU A 277 5.08 21.04 0.53
CA LEU A 277 6.46 21.46 0.23
C LEU A 277 7.28 21.81 1.47
N LYS A 278 6.91 21.28 2.64
CA LYS A 278 7.70 21.41 3.88
C LYS A 278 8.83 20.38 3.94
N VAL A 279 9.92 20.75 4.60
CA VAL A 279 11.09 19.87 4.76
C VAL A 279 10.70 18.56 5.44
N GLU A 280 9.85 18.62 6.46
CA GLU A 280 9.38 17.44 7.20
C GLU A 280 8.61 16.49 6.29
N THR A 281 7.77 17.01 5.39
CA THR A 281 7.04 16.20 4.41
C THR A 281 7.98 15.48 3.46
N LEU A 282 9.01 16.17 2.97
CA LEU A 282 10.04 15.58 2.11
C LEU A 282 10.85 14.52 2.84
N MET A 283 11.18 14.75 4.13
CA MET A 283 11.83 13.74 4.97
C MET A 283 10.97 12.50 5.15
N ILE A 284 9.66 12.65 5.37
CA ILE A 284 8.73 11.53 5.51
C ILE A 284 8.63 10.73 4.22
N ILE A 285 8.56 11.41 3.07
CA ILE A 285 8.60 10.75 1.76
C ILE A 285 9.92 9.98 1.60
N ALA A 286 11.06 10.57 1.93
CA ALA A 286 12.35 9.88 1.86
C ALA A 286 12.42 8.67 2.81
N LEU A 287 11.95 8.79 4.05
CA LEU A 287 11.89 7.69 5.02
C LEU A 287 10.96 6.56 4.55
N GLY A 288 9.83 6.90 3.97
CA GLY A 288 8.92 5.91 3.37
C GLY A 288 9.58 5.14 2.23
N LEU A 289 10.40 5.81 1.39
CA LEU A 289 11.17 5.12 0.35
C LEU A 289 12.23 4.18 0.97
N VAL A 290 12.92 4.63 2.01
CA VAL A 290 13.86 3.78 2.74
C VAL A 290 13.15 2.55 3.30
N ALA A 291 12.02 2.73 3.98
CA ALA A 291 11.22 1.64 4.52
C ALA A 291 10.85 0.62 3.42
N PHE A 292 10.33 1.09 2.31
CA PHE A 292 9.93 0.25 1.17
C PHE A 292 11.11 -0.52 0.54
N VAL A 293 12.28 0.13 0.41
CA VAL A 293 13.49 -0.53 -0.08
C VAL A 293 13.95 -1.61 0.89
N PHE A 294 13.94 -1.34 2.20
CA PHE A 294 14.38 -2.31 3.22
C PHE A 294 13.38 -3.44 3.41
N ASP A 295 12.07 -3.23 3.23
CA ASP A 295 11.07 -4.29 3.21
C ASP A 295 11.30 -5.23 2.02
N THR A 296 11.50 -4.68 0.82
CA THR A 296 11.87 -5.46 -0.36
C THR A 296 13.16 -6.23 -0.14
N ALA A 297 14.18 -5.58 0.43
CA ALA A 297 15.48 -6.18 0.71
C ALA A 297 15.38 -7.29 1.77
N GLY A 298 14.64 -7.06 2.84
CA GLY A 298 14.41 -8.03 3.92
C GLY A 298 13.85 -9.35 3.40
N GLY A 299 12.83 -9.29 2.57
CA GLY A 299 12.24 -10.48 1.93
C GLY A 299 13.22 -11.23 1.02
N VAL A 300 13.98 -10.50 0.18
CA VAL A 300 15.01 -11.11 -0.71
C VAL A 300 16.13 -11.74 0.09
N ILE A 301 16.68 -11.04 1.09
CA ILE A 301 17.77 -11.54 1.93
C ILE A 301 17.30 -12.75 2.70
N PHE A 302 16.11 -12.74 3.25
CA PHE A 302 15.53 -13.87 3.95
C PHE A 302 15.42 -15.12 3.04
N ALA A 303 14.97 -14.96 1.79
CA ALA A 303 14.95 -16.03 0.81
C ALA A 303 16.36 -16.61 0.55
N LYS A 304 17.38 -15.75 0.51
CA LYS A 304 18.78 -16.18 0.36
C LYS A 304 19.28 -16.94 1.60
N ILE A 305 18.92 -16.49 2.80
CA ILE A 305 19.25 -17.18 4.05
C ILE A 305 18.63 -18.58 4.07
N ILE A 306 17.36 -18.72 3.71
CA ILE A 306 16.70 -20.03 3.58
C ILE A 306 17.46 -20.93 2.60
N ASN A 307 17.91 -20.38 1.47
CA ASN A 307 18.65 -21.11 0.46
C ASN A 307 20.02 -21.65 0.95
N LEU A 308 20.58 -21.15 2.06
CA LEU A 308 21.78 -21.71 2.68
C LEU A 308 21.50 -23.10 3.30
N PHE A 309 20.28 -23.31 3.78
CA PHE A 309 19.84 -24.54 4.43
C PHE A 309 19.16 -25.53 3.47
N LEU A 310 18.84 -25.09 2.23
CA LEU A 310 18.19 -25.94 1.25
C LEU A 310 19.19 -26.63 0.32
N PRO A 311 18.96 -27.91 -0.04
CA PRO A 311 19.74 -28.60 -1.06
C PRO A 311 19.59 -27.93 -2.42
N ARG A 312 20.57 -28.15 -3.32
CA ARG A 312 20.65 -27.43 -4.60
C ARG A 312 19.42 -27.57 -5.50
N ASP A 313 18.77 -28.71 -5.49
CA ASP A 313 17.57 -29.07 -6.24
C ASP A 313 16.28 -28.45 -5.70
N ARG A 314 16.28 -27.96 -4.44
CA ARG A 314 15.12 -27.37 -3.76
C ARG A 314 15.27 -25.89 -3.46
N LYS A 315 16.29 -25.24 -4.03
CA LYS A 315 16.48 -23.81 -3.84
C LYS A 315 15.32 -23.03 -4.41
N ILE A 316 14.92 -22.01 -3.66
CA ILE A 316 13.88 -21.06 -4.08
C ILE A 316 14.50 -19.87 -4.80
N ASN A 317 13.77 -19.30 -5.74
CA ASN A 317 14.19 -18.06 -6.39
C ASN A 317 14.07 -16.90 -5.41
N PRO A 318 15.17 -16.21 -5.02
CA PRO A 318 15.12 -15.18 -3.99
C PRO A 318 14.22 -14.00 -4.34
N MET A 319 13.94 -13.78 -5.63
CA MET A 319 13.05 -12.69 -6.06
C MET A 319 11.65 -12.79 -5.45
N ILE A 320 11.15 -14.03 -5.17
CA ILE A 320 9.81 -14.17 -4.58
C ILE A 320 9.71 -13.53 -3.19
N GLY A 321 10.82 -13.47 -2.45
CA GLY A 321 10.85 -12.82 -1.13
C GLY A 321 10.44 -11.34 -1.19
N ALA A 322 10.79 -10.64 -2.27
CA ALA A 322 10.37 -9.26 -2.47
C ALA A 322 8.85 -9.08 -2.58
N ALA A 323 8.10 -10.15 -2.88
CA ALA A 323 6.64 -10.10 -2.90
C ALA A 323 6.01 -9.99 -1.50
N GLY A 324 6.79 -10.14 -0.43
CA GLY A 324 6.30 -10.08 0.94
C GLY A 324 5.82 -8.71 1.42
N ILE A 325 5.92 -7.67 0.60
CA ILE A 325 5.25 -6.38 0.82
C ILE A 325 3.75 -6.50 0.51
N SER A 326 2.94 -5.60 1.08
CA SER A 326 1.47 -5.63 0.92
C SER A 326 0.93 -5.13 -0.42
N ALA A 327 1.76 -4.61 -1.31
CA ALA A 327 1.30 -4.07 -2.60
C ALA A 327 0.73 -5.20 -3.50
N PHE A 328 -0.49 -5.64 -3.19
CA PHE A 328 -1.20 -6.70 -3.90
C PHE A 328 -2.00 -6.12 -5.10
N PRO A 329 -2.01 -6.76 -6.27
CA PRO A 329 -1.17 -7.89 -6.71
C PRO A 329 0.11 -7.45 -7.46
N MET A 330 0.54 -6.19 -7.31
CA MET A 330 1.57 -5.55 -8.13
C MET A 330 2.94 -6.19 -7.94
N SER A 331 3.35 -6.39 -6.71
CA SER A 331 4.66 -6.97 -6.41
C SER A 331 4.82 -8.36 -7.02
N ALA A 332 3.80 -9.21 -6.93
CA ALA A 332 3.80 -10.53 -7.56
C ALA A 332 3.95 -10.47 -9.09
N ARG A 333 3.28 -9.49 -9.74
CA ARG A 333 3.39 -9.27 -11.19
C ARG A 333 4.77 -8.80 -11.59
N VAL A 334 5.38 -7.90 -10.81
CA VAL A 334 6.75 -7.41 -11.04
C VAL A 334 7.74 -8.56 -11.01
N ILE A 335 7.68 -9.42 -9.99
CA ILE A 335 8.57 -10.56 -9.85
C ILE A 335 8.38 -11.58 -10.98
N HIS A 336 7.15 -11.86 -11.35
CA HIS A 336 6.86 -12.72 -12.49
C HIS A 336 7.46 -12.19 -13.79
N LYS A 337 7.25 -10.89 -14.08
CA LYS A 337 7.83 -10.22 -15.24
C LYS A 337 9.34 -10.25 -15.24
N MET A 338 9.98 -10.02 -14.09
CA MET A 338 11.43 -10.11 -13.94
C MET A 338 11.94 -11.55 -14.19
N GLY A 339 11.24 -12.57 -13.67
CA GLY A 339 11.55 -13.98 -13.94
C GLY A 339 11.53 -14.31 -15.43
N GLN A 340 10.48 -13.87 -16.13
CA GLN A 340 10.35 -14.08 -17.59
C GLN A 340 11.34 -13.26 -18.43
N GLN A 341 11.83 -12.13 -17.92
CA GLN A 341 12.91 -11.36 -18.59
C GLN A 341 14.25 -12.08 -18.54
N GLU A 342 14.54 -12.80 -17.45
CA GLU A 342 15.76 -13.59 -17.31
C GLU A 342 15.65 -14.94 -18.06
N ASP A 343 14.46 -15.57 -18.02
CA ASP A 343 14.17 -16.84 -18.68
C ASP A 343 12.65 -16.94 -18.95
N LYS A 344 12.26 -17.04 -20.23
CA LYS A 344 10.86 -17.08 -20.66
C LYS A 344 10.02 -18.20 -20.02
N GLN A 345 10.67 -19.27 -19.55
CA GLN A 345 10.03 -20.40 -18.88
C GLN A 345 10.03 -20.30 -17.36
N ASN A 346 10.51 -19.19 -16.78
CA ASN A 346 10.56 -19.00 -15.34
C ASN A 346 9.24 -18.40 -14.83
N PHE A 347 8.27 -19.24 -14.52
CA PHE A 347 6.94 -18.85 -14.07
C PHE A 347 6.90 -18.75 -12.55
N LEU A 348 7.11 -17.55 -12.02
CA LEU A 348 7.14 -17.29 -10.57
C LEU A 348 5.80 -16.77 -10.02
N LEU A 349 4.76 -16.53 -10.86
CA LEU A 349 3.55 -15.81 -10.45
C LEU A 349 2.88 -16.43 -9.22
N MET A 350 2.59 -17.73 -9.24
CA MET A 350 1.84 -18.38 -8.16
C MET A 350 2.61 -18.40 -6.84
N HIS A 351 3.92 -18.55 -6.90
CA HIS A 351 4.80 -18.45 -5.72
C HIS A 351 4.83 -17.04 -5.18
N ALA A 352 5.00 -16.06 -6.05
CA ALA A 352 5.02 -14.64 -5.70
C ALA A 352 3.66 -14.17 -5.16
N VAL A 353 2.54 -14.66 -5.72
CA VAL A 353 1.19 -14.38 -5.20
C VAL A 353 1.04 -14.92 -3.78
N GLY A 354 1.45 -16.17 -3.52
CA GLY A 354 1.38 -16.74 -2.17
C GLY A 354 2.18 -15.94 -1.14
N VAL A 355 3.39 -15.47 -1.51
CA VAL A 355 4.21 -14.60 -0.66
C VAL A 355 3.56 -13.22 -0.51
N ASN A 356 3.01 -12.63 -1.57
CA ASN A 356 2.36 -11.32 -1.54
C ASN A 356 1.11 -11.33 -0.64
N VAL A 357 0.33 -12.39 -0.73
CA VAL A 357 -0.82 -12.62 0.16
C VAL A 357 -0.39 -12.73 1.62
N SER A 358 0.74 -13.41 1.89
CA SER A 358 1.29 -13.46 3.24
C SER A 358 1.74 -12.09 3.73
N GLY A 359 2.29 -11.26 2.84
CA GLY A 359 2.64 -9.87 3.11
C GLY A 359 1.46 -9.01 3.51
N GLN A 360 0.31 -9.20 2.84
CA GLN A 360 -0.93 -8.49 3.16
C GLN A 360 -1.41 -8.78 4.60
N ILE A 361 -1.34 -10.03 5.04
CA ILE A 361 -1.65 -10.39 6.43
C ILE A 361 -0.60 -9.84 7.39
N ALA A 362 0.67 -9.98 7.03
CA ALA A 362 1.79 -9.60 7.89
C ALA A 362 1.86 -8.09 8.14
N SER A 363 1.55 -7.24 7.14
CA SER A 363 1.53 -5.79 7.28
C SER A 363 0.44 -5.32 8.25
N VAL A 364 -0.75 -5.90 8.15
CA VAL A 364 -1.85 -5.58 9.07
C VAL A 364 -1.53 -6.03 10.50
N ILE A 365 -0.90 -7.21 10.67
CA ILE A 365 -0.42 -7.69 11.97
C ILE A 365 0.69 -6.77 12.50
N ALA A 366 1.66 -6.35 11.67
CA ALA A 366 2.72 -5.44 12.08
C ALA A 366 2.15 -4.09 12.52
N GLY A 367 1.20 -3.52 11.75
CA GLY A 367 0.46 -2.33 12.15
C GLY A 367 -0.21 -2.51 13.51
N GLY A 368 -0.93 -3.61 13.72
CA GLY A 368 -1.58 -3.91 14.99
C GLY A 368 -0.62 -4.11 16.16
N MET A 369 0.54 -4.72 15.94
CA MET A 369 1.58 -4.82 16.96
C MET A 369 2.09 -3.44 17.37
N ILE A 370 2.34 -2.57 16.41
CA ILE A 370 2.74 -1.18 16.66
C ILE A 370 1.67 -0.45 17.50
N LEU A 371 0.39 -0.61 17.14
CA LEU A 371 -0.71 -0.02 17.89
C LEU A 371 -0.82 -0.54 19.33
N ASN A 372 -0.54 -1.82 19.54
CA ASN A 372 -0.59 -2.41 20.87
C ASN A 372 0.62 -2.05 21.73
N LEU A 373 1.79 -1.88 21.12
CA LEU A 373 3.03 -1.58 21.85
C LEU A 373 3.17 -0.10 22.21
N LEU A 374 2.65 0.81 21.38
CA LEU A 374 2.85 2.26 21.51
C LEU A 374 1.57 3.05 21.80
N GLY A 375 0.41 2.44 21.70
CA GLY A 375 -0.92 3.02 21.98
C GLY A 375 -1.44 2.59 23.32
#